data_a0fb6024dd199cb1bb23b1da393cff65
#
_entry.id   a0fb6024dd199cb1bb23b1da393cff65
#
_cell.length_a   1.000
_cell.length_b   1.000
_cell.length_c   1.000
_cell.angle_alpha   90.00
_cell.angle_beta   90.00
_cell.angle_gamma   90.00
#
_symmetry.space_group_name_H-M   'P 1'
#
loop_
_entity.id
_entity.type
_entity.pdbx_description
1 polymer ?
#
loop_
_entity_poly.entity_id
_entity_poly.type
_entity_poly.pdbx_seq_one_letter_code
_entity_poly.pdbx_strand_id
1 'polypeptide(L)'
;MLEGYDGLCREIHGHSYRLFVTVKGKPETDMESPKLGMVMDFGVLKRIVNEQIVERLDHSFTMRNTPNAMNIIENMGIGCDFSKIVLVDYQPTCENMLSDFAERLLGALPEDIELYSLRLHETATSYAEWFAEDNF
;
A
#
# COMPACT_ATOMS: atom_id res chain seq x y z
N MET A 1 -8.27 8.35 8.24
CA MET A 1 -9.50 9.12 8.51
C MET A 1 -10.23 9.40 7.19
N LEU A 2 -11.52 9.20 7.16
CA LEU A 2 -12.35 9.50 6.00
C LEU A 2 -13.09 10.81 6.26
N GLU A 3 -12.72 11.84 5.50
CA GLU A 3 -13.29 13.17 5.66
C GLU A 3 -14.75 13.20 5.20
N GLY A 4 -15.64 13.80 5.98
CA GLY A 4 -17.05 13.91 5.68
C GLY A 4 -17.89 12.64 5.89
N TYR A 5 -17.28 11.57 6.37
CA TYR A 5 -17.97 10.32 6.66
C TYR A 5 -18.58 10.37 8.07
N ASP A 6 -19.84 9.97 8.19
CA ASP A 6 -20.53 9.87 9.48
C ASP A 6 -20.32 8.47 10.07
N GLY A 7 -20.11 8.39 11.37
CA GLY A 7 -19.88 7.14 12.09
C GLY A 7 -18.47 7.00 12.57
N LEU A 8 -18.04 5.75 12.85
CA LEU A 8 -16.73 5.47 13.47
C LEU A 8 -15.53 5.92 12.64
N CYS A 9 -15.65 5.89 11.32
CA CYS A 9 -14.55 6.33 10.44
C CYS A 9 -14.32 7.83 10.44
N ARG A 10 -15.23 8.58 10.98
CA ARG A 10 -15.08 10.02 11.18
C ARG A 10 -14.13 10.34 12.32
N GLU A 11 -14.07 9.47 13.31
CA GLU A 11 -13.16 9.58 14.42
C GLU A 11 -11.77 9.07 14.04
N ILE A 12 -10.74 9.58 14.70
CA ILE A 12 -9.39 9.11 14.45
C ILE A 12 -9.22 7.75 15.09
N HIS A 13 -8.91 6.76 14.29
CA HIS A 13 -8.64 5.41 14.74
C HIS A 13 -7.62 4.76 13.81
N GLY A 14 -6.95 3.73 14.31
CA GLY A 14 -5.93 3.02 13.56
C GLY A 14 -6.42 1.67 13.06
N HIS A 15 -5.78 1.19 12.00
CA HIS A 15 -5.95 -0.15 11.46
C HIS A 15 -4.59 -0.80 11.28
N SER A 16 -4.50 -2.09 11.55
CA SER A 16 -3.33 -2.89 11.19
C SER A 16 -3.58 -3.51 9.82
N TYR A 17 -3.09 -2.84 8.79
CA TYR A 17 -3.26 -3.30 7.42
C TYR A 17 -2.37 -4.49 7.13
N ARG A 18 -2.89 -5.42 6.33
CA ARG A 18 -2.11 -6.53 5.77
C ARG A 18 -2.16 -6.46 4.26
N LEU A 19 -0.99 -6.36 3.66
CA LEU A 19 -0.85 -6.30 2.21
C LEU A 19 -0.29 -7.62 1.69
N PHE A 20 -0.99 -8.18 0.70
CA PHE A 20 -0.54 -9.36 -0.04
C PHE A 20 -0.22 -8.94 -1.47
N VAL A 21 0.97 -9.26 -1.91
CA VAL A 21 1.45 -8.93 -3.25
C VAL A 21 1.72 -10.23 -4.00
N THR A 22 1.09 -10.39 -5.15
CA THR A 22 1.30 -11.55 -6.02
C THR A 22 1.92 -11.08 -7.33
N VAL A 23 3.06 -11.64 -7.64
CA VAL A 23 3.76 -11.40 -8.91
C VAL A 23 3.83 -12.69 -9.71
N LYS A 24 4.02 -12.57 -11.01
CA LYS A 24 4.24 -13.73 -11.88
C LYS A 24 5.40 -13.48 -12.82
N GLY A 25 6.00 -14.57 -13.27
CA GLY A 25 7.13 -14.56 -14.19
C GLY A 25 7.53 -15.98 -14.49
N LYS A 26 8.63 -16.13 -15.21
CA LYS A 26 9.19 -17.45 -15.53
C LYS A 26 10.26 -17.81 -14.53
N PRO A 27 10.26 -19.04 -13.98
CA PRO A 27 11.37 -19.48 -13.12
C PRO A 27 12.68 -19.47 -13.89
N GLU A 28 13.76 -19.13 -13.19
CA GLU A 28 15.10 -19.13 -13.75
C GLU A 28 15.50 -20.55 -14.19
N THR A 29 16.01 -20.67 -15.40
CA THR A 29 16.42 -21.97 -15.98
C THR A 29 17.92 -22.12 -16.10
N ASP A 30 18.71 -21.05 -15.87
CA ASP A 30 20.15 -21.12 -15.88
C ASP A 30 20.66 -22.00 -14.73
N MET A 31 21.25 -23.14 -15.10
CA MET A 31 21.75 -24.14 -14.14
C MET A 31 22.86 -23.60 -13.24
N GLU A 32 23.54 -22.54 -13.64
CA GLU A 32 24.64 -21.94 -12.87
C GLU A 32 24.17 -20.75 -12.03
N SER A 33 22.92 -20.32 -12.19
CA SER A 33 22.37 -19.23 -11.39
C SER A 33 22.05 -19.68 -9.98
N PRO A 34 22.42 -18.89 -8.96
CA PRO A 34 22.01 -19.17 -7.59
C PRO A 34 20.49 -19.04 -7.39
N LYS A 35 19.79 -18.46 -8.37
CA LYS A 35 18.34 -18.30 -8.36
C LYS A 35 17.59 -19.35 -9.18
N LEU A 36 18.26 -20.43 -9.55
CA LEU A 36 17.66 -21.50 -10.33
C LEU A 36 16.34 -21.97 -9.72
N GLY A 37 15.29 -21.99 -10.53
CA GLY A 37 13.95 -22.39 -10.11
C GLY A 37 13.13 -21.29 -9.46
N MET A 38 13.69 -20.12 -9.25
CA MET A 38 12.98 -18.97 -8.69
C MET A 38 12.40 -18.07 -9.78
N VAL A 39 11.17 -17.60 -9.60
CA VAL A 39 10.64 -16.50 -10.39
C VAL A 39 11.31 -15.20 -9.94
N MET A 40 11.43 -15.03 -8.64
CA MET A 40 12.02 -13.87 -8.00
C MET A 40 12.42 -14.24 -6.58
N ASP A 41 13.52 -13.68 -6.09
CA ASP A 41 13.90 -13.82 -4.69
C ASP A 41 12.88 -13.09 -3.81
N PHE A 42 12.32 -13.78 -2.83
CA PHE A 42 11.36 -13.18 -1.90
C PHE A 42 11.94 -12.00 -1.12
N GLY A 43 13.23 -12.03 -0.80
CA GLY A 43 13.90 -10.93 -0.11
C GLY A 43 13.93 -9.67 -0.95
N VAL A 44 14.14 -9.81 -2.26
CA VAL A 44 14.11 -8.67 -3.19
C VAL A 44 12.69 -8.11 -3.30
N LEU A 45 11.69 -8.98 -3.42
CA LEU A 45 10.29 -8.55 -3.46
C LEU A 45 9.90 -7.80 -2.19
N LYS A 46 10.24 -8.34 -1.02
CA LYS A 46 9.96 -7.69 0.26
C LYS A 46 10.62 -6.32 0.36
N ARG A 47 11.87 -6.19 -0.10
CA ARG A 47 12.57 -4.91 -0.09
C ARG A 47 11.84 -3.88 -0.96
N ILE A 48 11.44 -4.26 -2.17
CA ILE A 48 10.70 -3.37 -3.07
C ILE A 48 9.41 -2.90 -2.43
N VAL A 49 8.63 -3.82 -1.87
CA VAL A 49 7.35 -3.49 -1.22
C VAL A 49 7.58 -2.57 -0.02
N ASN A 50 8.60 -2.86 0.79
CA ASN A 50 8.92 -2.02 1.94
C ASN A 50 9.31 -0.60 1.52
N GLU A 51 10.19 -0.46 0.56
CA GLU A 51 10.67 0.84 0.09
C GLU A 51 9.56 1.66 -0.57
N GLN A 52 8.71 1.02 -1.36
CA GLN A 52 7.68 1.71 -2.12
C GLN A 52 6.42 2.02 -1.30
N ILE A 53 6.10 1.20 -0.33
CA ILE A 53 4.79 1.25 0.36
C ILE A 53 4.94 1.32 1.88
N VAL A 54 5.54 0.29 2.48
CA VAL A 54 5.46 0.08 3.93
C VAL A 54 6.17 1.18 4.71
N GLU A 55 7.39 1.53 4.35
CA GLU A 55 8.18 2.56 5.05
C GLU A 55 7.49 3.92 5.07
N ARG A 56 6.77 4.24 3.99
CA ARG A 56 6.05 5.50 3.87
C ARG A 56 4.84 5.57 4.78
N LEU A 57 4.12 4.45 4.91
CA LEU A 57 2.81 4.42 5.57
C LEU A 57 2.82 3.83 6.96
N ASP A 58 3.84 3.04 7.31
CA ASP A 58 3.94 2.41 8.62
C ASP A 58 3.99 3.48 9.72
N HIS A 59 3.15 3.31 10.73
CA HIS A 59 2.99 4.28 11.83
C HIS A 59 2.68 5.71 11.35
N SER A 60 1.91 5.83 10.25
CA SER A 60 1.53 7.13 9.71
C SER A 60 0.07 7.46 10.01
N PHE A 61 -0.21 8.75 9.99
CA PHE A 61 -1.55 9.28 9.83
C PHE A 61 -1.70 9.70 8.36
N THR A 62 -2.55 8.99 7.62
CA THR A 62 -2.74 9.23 6.19
C THR A 62 -4.12 9.84 5.96
N MET A 63 -4.17 10.95 5.24
CA MET A 63 -5.43 11.61 4.92
C MET A 63 -5.37 12.27 3.55
N ARG A 64 -6.54 12.56 3.01
CA ARG A 64 -6.65 13.28 1.75
C ARG A 64 -6.15 14.72 1.91
N ASN A 65 -5.37 15.17 0.95
CA ASN A 65 -4.90 16.55 0.90
C ASN A 65 -6.02 17.46 0.37
N THR A 66 -6.71 18.12 1.30
CA THR A 66 -7.80 19.05 1.00
C THR A 66 -7.42 20.44 1.50
N PRO A 67 -8.13 21.51 1.09
CA PRO A 67 -7.90 22.85 1.63
C PRO A 67 -8.03 22.93 3.15
N ASN A 68 -8.78 22.01 3.76
CA ASN A 68 -8.99 21.95 5.20
C ASN A 68 -8.00 21.04 5.93
N ALA A 69 -7.12 20.36 5.21
CA ALA A 69 -6.21 19.37 5.78
C ALA A 69 -5.31 19.95 6.87
N MET A 70 -4.74 21.13 6.65
CA MET A 70 -3.87 21.78 7.61
C MET A 70 -4.60 22.13 8.91
N ASN A 71 -5.85 22.57 8.82
CA ASN A 71 -6.66 22.86 10.00
C ASN A 71 -6.93 21.58 10.81
N ILE A 72 -7.20 20.49 10.13
CA ILE A 72 -7.43 19.19 10.77
C ILE A 72 -6.15 18.75 11.49
N ILE A 73 -5.00 18.86 10.85
CA ILE A 73 -3.71 18.49 11.43
C ILE A 73 -3.41 19.34 12.67
N GLU A 74 -3.60 20.65 12.58
CA GLU A 74 -3.38 21.57 13.71
C GLU A 74 -4.27 21.23 14.89
N ASN A 75 -5.55 20.95 14.64
CA ASN A 75 -6.49 20.60 15.69
C ASN A 75 -6.20 19.23 16.33
N MET A 76 -5.51 18.36 15.63
CA MET A 76 -5.08 17.06 16.12
C MET A 76 -3.74 17.10 16.87
N GLY A 77 -3.00 18.19 16.77
CA GLY A 77 -1.64 18.29 17.27
C GLY A 77 -1.50 18.13 18.78
N ILE A 78 -2.59 18.29 19.52
CA ILE A 78 -2.58 18.12 20.98
C ILE A 78 -3.17 16.75 21.30
N GLY A 79 -2.33 15.78 21.68
CA GLY A 79 -2.75 14.46 22.11
C GLY A 79 -2.71 13.37 21.04
N CYS A 80 -2.28 13.68 19.82
CA CYS A 80 -2.07 12.70 18.77
C CYS A 80 -0.59 12.42 18.61
N ASP A 81 -0.21 11.15 18.83
CA ASP A 81 1.18 10.71 18.76
C ASP A 81 1.47 10.02 17.43
N PHE A 82 1.43 10.79 16.34
CA PHE A 82 1.79 10.30 15.02
C PHE A 82 3.19 10.75 14.64
N SER A 83 4.06 9.78 14.33
CA SER A 83 5.42 10.08 13.89
C SER A 83 5.49 10.62 12.47
N LYS A 84 4.45 10.34 11.65
CA LYS A 84 4.39 10.74 10.24
C LYS A 84 2.98 11.19 9.89
N ILE A 85 2.90 12.24 9.08
CA ILE A 85 1.67 12.64 8.43
C ILE A 85 1.87 12.49 6.92
N VAL A 86 1.01 11.72 6.27
CA VAL A 86 1.06 11.47 4.83
C VAL A 86 -0.21 12.03 4.19
N LEU A 87 -0.04 13.00 3.30
CA LEU A 87 -1.14 13.58 2.53
C LEU A 87 -1.17 12.92 1.16
N VAL A 88 -2.34 12.44 0.76
CA VAL A 88 -2.56 11.80 -0.54
C VAL A 88 -3.61 12.58 -1.32
N ASP A 89 -3.62 12.44 -2.64
CA ASP A 89 -4.55 13.15 -3.52
C ASP A 89 -5.86 12.40 -3.74
N TYR A 90 -6.12 11.40 -2.93
CA TYR A 90 -7.32 10.58 -3.00
C TYR A 90 -7.88 10.32 -1.61
N GLN A 91 -9.14 9.90 -1.53
CA GLN A 91 -9.72 9.44 -0.28
C GLN A 91 -9.08 8.10 0.10
N PRO A 92 -8.45 7.96 1.29
CA PRO A 92 -7.66 6.78 1.63
C PRO A 92 -8.52 5.57 2.04
N THR A 93 -9.31 5.07 1.10
CA THR A 93 -10.01 3.81 1.19
C THR A 93 -9.06 2.68 0.79
N CYS A 94 -9.38 1.43 1.14
CA CYS A 94 -8.60 0.27 0.71
C CYS A 94 -8.47 0.22 -0.81
N GLU A 95 -9.55 0.50 -1.53
CA GLU A 95 -9.61 0.46 -2.99
C GLU A 95 -8.66 1.48 -3.61
N ASN A 96 -8.70 2.71 -3.13
CA ASN A 96 -7.84 3.79 -3.64
C ASN A 96 -6.38 3.58 -3.24
N MET A 97 -6.14 3.07 -2.04
CA MET A 97 -4.78 2.74 -1.61
C MET A 97 -4.18 1.65 -2.49
N LEU A 98 -4.96 0.63 -2.87
CA LEU A 98 -4.49 -0.42 -3.76
C LEU A 98 -4.11 0.11 -5.14
N SER A 99 -4.87 1.05 -5.68
CA SER A 99 -4.53 1.70 -6.97
C SER A 99 -3.20 2.44 -6.88
N ASP A 100 -2.96 3.16 -5.80
CA ASP A 100 -1.69 3.84 -5.55
C ASP A 100 -0.54 2.83 -5.40
N PHE A 101 -0.75 1.77 -4.63
CA PHE A 101 0.27 0.74 -4.42
C PHE A 101 0.63 0.05 -5.73
N ALA A 102 -0.37 -0.24 -6.57
CA ALA A 102 -0.15 -0.85 -7.88
C ALA A 102 0.74 0.03 -8.76
N GLU A 103 0.46 1.33 -8.84
CA GLU A 103 1.28 2.26 -9.60
C GLU A 103 2.73 2.26 -9.14
N ARG A 104 2.95 2.29 -7.82
CA ARG A 104 4.29 2.31 -7.24
C ARG A 104 5.06 1.03 -7.55
N LEU A 105 4.41 -0.12 -7.43
CA LEU A 105 5.03 -1.41 -7.70
C LEU A 105 5.29 -1.63 -9.19
N LEU A 106 4.37 -1.21 -10.05
CA LEU A 106 4.57 -1.29 -11.51
C LEU A 106 5.80 -0.51 -11.95
N GLY A 107 6.11 0.60 -11.31
CA GLY A 107 7.31 1.39 -11.60
C GLY A 107 8.60 0.84 -11.00
N ALA A 108 8.53 -0.08 -10.05
CA ALA A 108 9.68 -0.55 -9.28
C ALA A 108 10.05 -2.02 -9.54
N LEU A 109 9.13 -2.83 -10.05
CA LEU A 109 9.40 -4.24 -10.34
C LEU A 109 10.33 -4.39 -11.57
N PRO A 110 11.19 -5.43 -11.59
CA PRO A 110 11.98 -5.75 -12.78
C PRO A 110 11.10 -6.00 -14.00
N GLU A 111 11.65 -5.76 -15.20
CA GLU A 111 10.90 -5.87 -16.46
C GLU A 111 10.31 -7.26 -16.73
N ASP A 112 10.99 -8.30 -16.26
CA ASP A 112 10.59 -9.70 -16.45
C ASP A 112 9.61 -10.18 -15.40
N ILE A 113 9.24 -9.33 -14.45
CA ILE A 113 8.30 -9.65 -13.37
C ILE A 113 7.03 -8.82 -13.55
N GLU A 114 5.90 -9.50 -13.59
CA GLU A 114 4.60 -8.85 -13.72
C GLU A 114 3.88 -8.81 -12.37
N LEU A 115 3.33 -7.65 -12.04
CA LEU A 115 2.40 -7.55 -10.91
C LEU A 115 1.09 -8.20 -11.31
N TYR A 116 0.68 -9.24 -10.60
CA TYR A 116 -0.55 -9.97 -10.89
C TYR A 116 -1.73 -9.46 -10.08
N SER A 117 -1.59 -9.40 -8.75
CA SER A 117 -2.66 -8.94 -7.89
C SER A 117 -2.13 -8.37 -6.58
N LEU A 118 -2.98 -7.57 -5.95
CA LEU A 118 -2.79 -7.04 -4.61
C LEU A 118 -4.05 -7.32 -3.79
N ARG A 119 -3.86 -7.57 -2.51
CA ARG A 119 -4.96 -7.64 -1.54
C ARG A 119 -4.58 -6.83 -0.32
N LEU A 120 -5.45 -5.95 0.12
CA LEU A 120 -5.24 -5.15 1.32
C LEU A 120 -6.35 -5.42 2.31
N HIS A 121 -6.00 -6.00 3.44
CA HIS A 121 -6.91 -6.21 4.56
C HIS A 121 -6.87 -5.02 5.50
N GLU A 122 -8.00 -4.43 5.75
CA GLU A 122 -8.19 -3.43 6.79
C GLU A 122 -8.42 -4.10 8.14
N THR A 123 -9.19 -5.20 8.12
CA THR A 123 -9.42 -6.09 9.25
C THR A 123 -9.24 -7.53 8.77
N ALA A 124 -9.35 -8.51 9.68
CA ALA A 124 -9.23 -9.92 9.31
C ALA A 124 -10.29 -10.36 8.28
N THR A 125 -11.46 -9.70 8.26
CA THR A 125 -12.59 -10.08 7.42
C THR A 125 -12.96 -9.06 6.36
N SER A 126 -12.33 -7.88 6.36
CA SER A 126 -12.63 -6.79 5.43
C SER A 126 -11.41 -6.47 4.60
N TYR A 127 -11.51 -6.64 3.30
CA TYR A 127 -10.39 -6.42 2.39
C TYR A 127 -10.87 -5.97 1.01
N ALA A 128 -9.95 -5.41 0.25
CA ALA A 128 -10.13 -5.11 -1.16
C ALA A 128 -9.05 -5.82 -1.97
N GLU A 129 -9.32 -6.08 -3.24
CA GLU A 129 -8.38 -6.71 -4.16
C GLU A 129 -8.24 -5.90 -5.44
N TRP A 130 -7.03 -5.91 -5.97
CA TRP A 130 -6.70 -5.32 -7.26
C TRP A 130 -6.08 -6.39 -8.15
N PHE A 131 -6.56 -6.49 -9.38
CA PHE A 131 -6.03 -7.44 -10.36
C PHE A 131 -5.54 -6.70 -11.60
N ALA A 132 -4.34 -7.04 -12.04
CA ALA A 132 -3.76 -6.42 -13.24
C ALA A 132 -4.64 -6.62 -14.47
N GLU A 133 -5.22 -7.80 -14.63
CA GLU A 133 -6.09 -8.12 -15.80
C GLU A 133 -7.32 -7.23 -15.91
N ASP A 134 -7.76 -6.64 -14.80
CA ASP A 134 -8.91 -5.73 -14.79
C ASP A 134 -8.54 -4.29 -15.14
N ASN A 135 -7.24 -3.96 -15.18
CA ASN A 135 -6.74 -2.60 -15.30
C ASN A 135 -5.90 -2.35 -16.56
N PHE A 136 -5.66 -3.39 -17.36
CA PHE A 136 -4.86 -3.29 -18.58
C PHE A 136 -5.47 -4.04 -19.76
#